data_4288d9f9ae8408b55d2ad101c58def74
#
_entry.id   4288d9f9ae8408b55d2ad101c58def74
#
_cell.length_a   1.000
_cell.length_b   1.000
_cell.length_c   1.000
_cell.angle_alpha   90.00
_cell.angle_beta   90.00
_cell.angle_gamma   90.00
#
_symmetry.space_group_name_H-M   'P 1'
#
loop_
_entity.id
_entity.type
_entity.pdbx_description
1 polymer ?
#
loop_
_entity_poly.entity_id
_entity_poly.type
_entity_poly.pdbx_seq_one_letter_code
_entity_poly.pdbx_strand_id
1 'polypeptide(L)'
;MRDITLCHPRLQKLATELISKCAAKSLQIKIGETLRTKAEQDDLYAQGRTKPGNIVTNAPGSSYSSYHQWGTAFDIYRADGRGAYYDSDGFFSKVGAIGTSIGLEWGGNWKSIVDKPHFQLPDWGSGTSVIKKLYKTPEEFMKTWSAVEKPKIIEGWQQENGGWRFYLKDGSGKYVSNDWYKDGKLWYWFDGAGMMVHDVWYQYKGSWYYLGSDGAMLKGLQTINGKWYYLNQDGRMATEPVVLTPDQDGALHYPGLVL
;
A
#
# COMPACT_ATOMS: atom_id res chain seq x y z
N MET A 1 7.57 2.47 -22.54
CA MET A 1 6.89 3.34 -21.54
C MET A 1 7.46 3.03 -20.17
N ARG A 2 7.66 4.03 -19.30
CA ARG A 2 8.32 3.84 -18.00
C ARG A 2 7.32 3.80 -16.85
N ASP A 3 6.22 3.09 -17.04
CA ASP A 3 5.13 2.98 -16.09
C ASP A 3 5.04 1.55 -15.55
N ILE A 4 5.48 1.35 -14.32
CA ILE A 4 5.47 0.05 -13.65
C ILE A 4 4.05 -0.46 -13.40
N THR A 5 3.04 0.43 -13.37
CA THR A 5 1.63 0.02 -13.15
C THR A 5 1.06 -0.79 -14.31
N LEU A 6 1.71 -0.75 -15.48
CA LEU A 6 1.36 -1.57 -16.64
C LEU A 6 1.97 -2.98 -16.59
N CYS A 7 2.80 -3.29 -15.61
CA CYS A 7 3.44 -4.59 -15.45
C CYS A 7 2.61 -5.53 -14.56
N HIS A 8 3.02 -6.79 -14.50
CA HIS A 8 2.41 -7.82 -13.66
C HIS A 8 2.31 -7.35 -12.19
N PRO A 9 1.16 -7.51 -11.51
CA PRO A 9 0.94 -6.98 -10.14
C PRO A 9 2.00 -7.39 -9.12
N ARG A 10 2.50 -8.63 -9.19
CA ARG A 10 3.60 -9.08 -8.33
C ARG A 10 4.90 -8.32 -8.63
N LEU A 11 5.18 -8.03 -9.91
CA LEU A 11 6.37 -7.24 -10.28
C LEU A 11 6.30 -5.82 -9.73
N GLN A 12 5.12 -5.19 -9.77
CA GLN A 12 4.89 -3.86 -9.20
C GLN A 12 5.22 -3.82 -7.70
N LYS A 13 4.76 -4.81 -6.92
CA LYS A 13 5.06 -4.94 -5.49
C LYS A 13 6.56 -5.08 -5.24
N LEU A 14 7.22 -5.98 -5.97
CA LEU A 14 8.66 -6.22 -5.83
C LEU A 14 9.49 -5.02 -6.25
N ALA A 15 9.08 -4.27 -7.29
CA ALA A 15 9.73 -3.03 -7.69
C ALA A 15 9.64 -1.96 -6.60
N THR A 16 8.48 -1.80 -5.96
CA THR A 16 8.27 -0.89 -4.83
C THR A 16 9.12 -1.29 -3.63
N GLU A 17 9.18 -2.59 -3.31
CA GLU A 17 9.99 -3.12 -2.23
C GLU A 17 11.50 -2.92 -2.51
N LEU A 18 11.94 -3.15 -3.76
CA LEU A 18 13.34 -2.91 -4.17
C LEU A 18 13.72 -1.45 -3.95
N ILE A 19 12.90 -0.50 -4.41
CA ILE A 19 13.15 0.94 -4.22
C ILE A 19 13.29 1.28 -2.74
N SER A 20 12.36 0.81 -1.91
CA SER A 20 12.35 1.06 -0.46
C SER A 20 13.60 0.51 0.23
N LYS A 21 13.96 -0.76 -0.04
CA LYS A 21 15.14 -1.40 0.55
C LYS A 21 16.46 -0.77 0.06
N CYS A 22 16.52 -0.32 -1.19
CA CYS A 22 17.67 0.41 -1.72
C CYS A 22 17.80 1.78 -1.05
N ALA A 23 16.71 2.53 -0.91
CA ALA A 23 16.70 3.83 -0.24
C ALA A 23 17.18 3.73 1.21
N ALA A 24 16.77 2.69 1.95
CA ALA A 24 17.23 2.41 3.31
C ALA A 24 18.76 2.16 3.42
N LYS A 25 19.40 1.82 2.29
CA LYS A 25 20.87 1.64 2.19
C LYS A 25 21.56 2.77 1.41
N SER A 26 20.91 3.92 1.27
CA SER A 26 21.39 5.09 0.51
C SER A 26 21.71 4.79 -0.97
N LEU A 27 21.10 3.75 -1.54
CA LEU A 27 21.18 3.43 -2.95
C LEU A 27 19.97 4.01 -3.68
N GLN A 28 20.15 5.16 -4.33
CA GLN A 28 19.07 5.84 -5.04
C GLN A 28 18.88 5.25 -6.45
N ILE A 29 17.76 4.58 -6.66
CA ILE A 29 17.38 4.03 -7.95
C ILE A 29 16.06 4.62 -8.42
N LYS A 30 15.83 4.60 -9.75
CA LYS A 30 14.53 4.84 -10.38
C LYS A 30 14.25 3.74 -11.40
N ILE A 31 12.96 3.48 -11.63
CA ILE A 31 12.51 2.56 -12.66
C ILE A 31 12.79 3.19 -14.04
N GLY A 32 13.42 2.41 -14.89
CA GLY A 32 13.69 2.72 -16.28
C GLY A 32 12.62 2.13 -17.21
N GLU A 33 13.03 1.18 -18.08
CA GLU A 33 12.09 0.46 -18.95
C GLU A 33 11.18 -0.48 -18.15
N THR A 34 9.95 -0.65 -18.64
CA THR A 34 8.93 -1.51 -18.04
C THR A 34 8.25 -2.35 -19.14
N LEU A 35 6.91 -2.35 -19.21
CA LEU A 35 6.20 -3.00 -20.29
C LEU A 35 6.61 -2.38 -21.64
N ARG A 36 6.93 -3.24 -22.61
CA ARG A 36 7.33 -2.86 -23.95
C ARG A 36 6.37 -3.46 -24.97
N THR A 37 5.80 -2.64 -25.81
CA THR A 37 4.96 -3.07 -26.94
C THR A 37 5.79 -3.78 -28.02
N LYS A 38 5.09 -4.52 -28.90
CA LYS A 38 5.73 -5.12 -30.07
C LYS A 38 6.45 -4.08 -30.92
N ALA A 39 5.83 -2.92 -31.18
CA ALA A 39 6.40 -1.84 -31.98
C ALA A 39 7.67 -1.25 -31.36
N GLU A 40 7.66 -0.99 -30.03
CA GLU A 40 8.84 -0.51 -29.31
C GLU A 40 9.98 -1.53 -29.34
N GLN A 41 9.67 -2.82 -29.26
CA GLN A 41 10.67 -3.89 -29.36
C GLN A 41 11.25 -4.00 -30.77
N ASP A 42 10.42 -3.84 -31.82
CA ASP A 42 10.87 -3.82 -33.23
C ASP A 42 11.75 -2.59 -33.48
N ASP A 43 11.45 -1.46 -32.87
CA ASP A 43 12.26 -0.25 -32.95
C ASP A 43 13.65 -0.45 -32.34
N LEU A 44 13.74 -1.08 -31.18
CA LEU A 44 15.02 -1.44 -30.55
C LEU A 44 15.77 -2.48 -31.38
N TYR A 45 15.07 -3.45 -31.96
CA TYR A 45 15.69 -4.45 -32.84
C TYR A 45 16.26 -3.85 -34.12
N ALA A 46 15.63 -2.81 -34.65
CA ALA A 46 16.12 -2.08 -35.84
C ALA A 46 17.41 -1.29 -35.58
N GLN A 47 17.66 -0.90 -34.29
CA GLN A 47 18.85 -0.14 -33.93
C GLN A 47 20.13 -0.96 -34.16
N GLY A 48 21.10 -0.36 -34.82
CA GLY A 48 22.35 -1.02 -35.22
C GLY A 48 22.19 -2.02 -36.40
N ARG A 49 20.97 -2.10 -37.00
CA ARG A 49 20.69 -2.92 -38.20
C ARG A 49 20.17 -2.08 -39.37
N THR A 50 18.93 -1.61 -39.23
CA THR A 50 18.28 -0.73 -40.22
C THR A 50 18.17 0.72 -39.75
N LYS A 51 18.45 0.98 -38.48
CA LYS A 51 18.56 2.31 -37.90
C LYS A 51 19.95 2.54 -37.30
N PRO A 52 20.45 3.79 -37.24
CA PRO A 52 21.73 4.10 -36.58
C PRO A 52 21.77 3.66 -35.11
N GLY A 53 22.98 3.40 -34.61
CA GLY A 53 23.22 3.07 -33.19
C GLY A 53 23.84 1.68 -33.03
N ASN A 54 24.00 1.25 -31.77
CA ASN A 54 24.51 -0.08 -31.47
C ASN A 54 23.35 -1.09 -31.36
N ILE A 55 23.64 -2.36 -31.60
CA ILE A 55 22.68 -3.44 -31.35
C ILE A 55 22.43 -3.54 -29.83
N VAL A 56 21.18 -3.34 -29.43
CA VAL A 56 20.76 -3.35 -28.02
C VAL A 56 19.87 -4.55 -27.66
N THR A 57 19.36 -5.26 -28.69
CA THR A 57 18.57 -6.49 -28.50
C THR A 57 18.70 -7.41 -29.72
N ASN A 58 18.63 -8.72 -29.47
CA ASN A 58 18.54 -9.74 -30.51
C ASN A 58 17.11 -10.27 -30.72
N ALA A 59 16.12 -9.76 -29.96
CA ALA A 59 14.75 -10.21 -30.02
C ALA A 59 13.91 -9.24 -30.90
N PRO A 60 13.43 -9.64 -32.08
CA PRO A 60 12.41 -8.86 -32.79
C PRO A 60 11.08 -8.87 -32.04
N GLY A 61 10.27 -7.81 -32.19
CA GLY A 61 9.02 -7.65 -31.47
C GLY A 61 8.03 -8.79 -31.69
N SER A 62 7.97 -9.35 -32.89
CA SER A 62 7.10 -10.48 -33.20
C SER A 62 7.50 -11.80 -32.55
N SER A 63 8.72 -11.89 -32.03
CA SER A 63 9.21 -13.10 -31.37
C SER A 63 8.72 -13.27 -29.95
N TYR A 64 8.26 -12.21 -29.30
CA TYR A 64 7.91 -12.17 -27.86
C TYR A 64 9.00 -12.79 -26.96
N SER A 65 10.28 -12.57 -27.35
CA SER A 65 11.42 -13.18 -26.65
C SER A 65 12.03 -12.29 -25.58
N SER A 66 11.42 -11.14 -25.28
CA SER A 66 11.79 -10.26 -24.18
C SER A 66 10.74 -10.28 -23.07
N TYR A 67 11.16 -10.47 -21.85
CA TYR A 67 10.26 -10.42 -20.67
C TYR A 67 9.60 -9.04 -20.46
N HIS A 68 10.19 -7.97 -20.97
CA HIS A 68 9.54 -6.66 -21.04
C HIS A 68 8.23 -6.70 -21.83
N GLN A 69 8.16 -7.47 -22.92
CA GLN A 69 6.92 -7.60 -23.71
C GLN A 69 5.81 -8.32 -22.94
N TRP A 70 6.17 -9.14 -21.94
CA TRP A 70 5.25 -9.86 -21.06
C TRP A 70 4.87 -9.06 -19.82
N GLY A 71 5.44 -7.85 -19.63
CA GLY A 71 5.24 -7.05 -18.42
C GLY A 71 5.77 -7.71 -17.15
N THR A 72 6.73 -8.61 -17.28
CA THR A 72 7.33 -9.36 -16.16
C THR A 72 8.77 -8.97 -15.88
N ALA A 73 9.26 -7.90 -16.54
CA ALA A 73 10.58 -7.32 -16.32
C ALA A 73 10.54 -5.80 -16.23
N PHE A 74 11.51 -5.24 -15.55
CA PHE A 74 11.82 -3.81 -15.56
C PHE A 74 13.32 -3.59 -15.48
N ASP A 75 13.76 -2.45 -15.97
CA ASP A 75 15.12 -1.97 -15.79
C ASP A 75 15.15 -0.85 -14.77
N ILE A 76 16.29 -0.69 -14.12
CA ILE A 76 16.56 0.44 -13.22
C ILE A 76 17.66 1.31 -13.74
N TYR A 77 17.73 2.52 -13.22
CA TYR A 77 18.92 3.37 -13.37
C TYR A 77 19.26 4.04 -12.05
N ARG A 78 20.51 4.42 -11.92
CA ARG A 78 21.05 5.14 -10.78
C ARG A 78 20.54 6.58 -10.76
N ALA A 79 20.14 7.09 -9.60
CA ALA A 79 19.46 8.38 -9.46
C ALA A 79 20.11 9.30 -8.41
N ASP A 80 21.37 9.07 -8.03
CA ASP A 80 22.14 9.86 -7.05
C ASP A 80 23.01 10.96 -7.70
N GLY A 81 22.81 11.25 -8.97
CA GLY A 81 23.55 12.30 -9.70
C GLY A 81 24.87 11.88 -10.32
N ARG A 82 25.36 10.66 -10.07
CA ARG A 82 26.66 10.18 -10.61
C ARG A 82 26.60 9.67 -12.04
N GLY A 83 25.38 9.62 -12.65
CA GLY A 83 25.14 9.09 -13.97
C GLY A 83 24.33 7.79 -13.93
N ALA A 84 23.37 7.67 -14.86
CA ALA A 84 22.35 6.63 -14.85
C ALA A 84 22.90 5.19 -14.83
N TYR A 85 24.07 4.97 -15.44
CA TYR A 85 24.71 3.65 -15.57
C TYR A 85 26.13 3.61 -14.99
N TYR A 86 26.51 4.60 -14.18
CA TYR A 86 27.80 4.59 -13.49
C TYR A 86 27.85 3.48 -12.45
N ASP A 87 28.86 2.57 -12.53
CA ASP A 87 28.98 1.36 -11.72
C ASP A 87 30.41 1.09 -11.17
N SER A 88 31.33 2.04 -11.26
CA SER A 88 32.72 1.83 -10.79
C SER A 88 32.79 1.56 -9.27
N ASP A 89 31.74 1.85 -8.51
CA ASP A 89 31.59 1.60 -7.08
C ASP A 89 30.80 0.31 -6.75
N GLY A 90 30.49 -0.51 -7.76
CA GLY A 90 29.70 -1.73 -7.62
C GLY A 90 28.24 -1.47 -7.26
N PHE A 91 27.69 -0.33 -7.68
CA PHE A 91 26.32 0.09 -7.36
C PHE A 91 25.29 -0.95 -7.78
N PHE A 92 25.31 -1.38 -9.05
CA PHE A 92 24.33 -2.36 -9.56
C PHE A 92 24.46 -3.72 -8.91
N SER A 93 25.66 -4.15 -8.49
CA SER A 93 25.84 -5.41 -7.74
C SER A 93 25.19 -5.35 -6.35
N LYS A 94 25.25 -4.20 -5.68
CA LYS A 94 24.58 -3.99 -4.40
C LYS A 94 23.08 -4.01 -4.55
N VAL A 95 22.55 -3.34 -5.58
CA VAL A 95 21.12 -3.33 -5.89
C VAL A 95 20.64 -4.73 -6.33
N GLY A 96 21.43 -5.42 -7.15
CA GLY A 96 21.17 -6.77 -7.61
C GLY A 96 21.03 -7.78 -6.45
N ALA A 97 21.93 -7.69 -5.45
CA ALA A 97 21.84 -8.52 -4.26
C ALA A 97 20.54 -8.28 -3.47
N ILE A 98 20.09 -7.01 -3.36
CA ILE A 98 18.80 -6.69 -2.74
C ILE A 98 17.65 -7.25 -3.54
N GLY A 99 17.63 -7.07 -4.88
CA GLY A 99 16.58 -7.59 -5.75
C GLY A 99 16.47 -9.11 -5.68
N THR A 100 17.58 -9.82 -5.69
CA THR A 100 17.62 -11.27 -5.55
C THR A 100 17.08 -11.71 -4.18
N SER A 101 17.40 -10.99 -3.11
CA SER A 101 16.93 -11.33 -1.75
C SER A 101 15.42 -11.20 -1.56
N ILE A 102 14.73 -10.45 -2.42
CA ILE A 102 13.26 -10.29 -2.40
C ILE A 102 12.56 -11.14 -3.47
N GLY A 103 13.30 -12.00 -4.19
CA GLY A 103 12.73 -12.95 -5.14
C GLY A 103 12.67 -12.50 -6.59
N LEU A 104 13.42 -11.44 -6.97
CA LEU A 104 13.63 -11.08 -8.35
C LEU A 104 14.83 -11.86 -8.93
N GLU A 105 14.77 -12.19 -10.21
CA GLU A 105 15.95 -12.56 -10.99
C GLU A 105 16.66 -11.30 -11.46
N TRP A 106 17.99 -11.24 -11.31
CA TRP A 106 18.82 -10.10 -11.69
C TRP A 106 19.68 -10.44 -12.91
N GLY A 107 19.59 -9.65 -13.97
CA GLY A 107 20.35 -9.86 -15.20
C GLY A 107 21.87 -9.72 -15.03
N GLY A 108 22.34 -9.10 -13.95
CA GLY A 108 23.77 -9.06 -13.61
C GLY A 108 24.39 -10.41 -13.26
N ASN A 109 23.55 -11.44 -12.97
CA ASN A 109 23.98 -12.81 -12.69
C ASN A 109 24.02 -13.69 -13.95
N TRP A 110 23.60 -13.19 -15.11
CA TRP A 110 23.58 -13.98 -16.35
C TRP A 110 24.99 -14.22 -16.91
N LYS A 111 25.18 -15.40 -17.47
CA LYS A 111 26.51 -15.83 -17.94
C LYS A 111 26.83 -15.38 -19.39
N SER A 112 25.81 -15.24 -20.23
CA SER A 112 25.98 -14.97 -21.67
C SER A 112 25.85 -13.49 -22.03
N ILE A 113 24.88 -12.80 -21.44
CA ILE A 113 24.65 -11.36 -21.64
C ILE A 113 24.40 -10.77 -20.26
N VAL A 114 25.41 -10.14 -19.69
CA VAL A 114 25.27 -9.49 -18.39
C VAL A 114 24.49 -8.19 -18.57
N ASP A 115 23.32 -8.11 -17.95
CA ASP A 115 22.46 -6.93 -17.98
C ASP A 115 22.18 -6.44 -16.55
N LYS A 116 23.06 -5.59 -16.05
CA LYS A 116 23.03 -5.12 -14.66
C LYS A 116 21.82 -4.26 -14.29
N PRO A 117 21.26 -3.43 -15.20
CA PRO A 117 19.98 -2.73 -14.95
C PRO A 117 18.77 -3.64 -14.80
N HIS A 118 18.77 -4.83 -15.38
CA HIS A 118 17.60 -5.68 -15.60
C HIS A 118 17.19 -6.50 -14.40
N PHE A 119 15.88 -6.50 -14.10
CA PHE A 119 15.22 -7.36 -13.13
C PHE A 119 13.95 -7.98 -13.72
N GLN A 120 13.68 -9.25 -13.40
CA GLN A 120 12.48 -9.96 -13.88
C GLN A 120 11.92 -10.91 -12.82
N LEU A 121 10.67 -11.37 -13.05
CA LEU A 121 10.10 -12.48 -12.30
C LEU A 121 10.75 -13.80 -12.77
N PRO A 122 11.19 -14.67 -11.84
CA PRO A 122 11.87 -15.92 -12.18
C PRO A 122 10.95 -17.08 -12.61
N ASP A 123 9.63 -16.89 -12.56
CA ASP A 123 8.61 -17.96 -12.61
C ASP A 123 8.62 -18.77 -13.90
N TRP A 124 9.15 -18.24 -14.99
CA TRP A 124 9.16 -18.91 -16.29
C TRP A 124 10.56 -19.27 -16.79
N GLY A 125 11.58 -19.20 -15.92
CA GLY A 125 12.98 -19.52 -16.21
C GLY A 125 13.73 -18.40 -16.92
N SER A 126 14.92 -18.71 -17.44
CA SER A 126 15.84 -17.74 -18.04
C SER A 126 15.41 -17.20 -19.41
N GLY A 127 14.38 -17.79 -20.03
CA GLY A 127 13.87 -17.37 -21.34
C GLY A 127 12.36 -17.55 -21.45
N THR A 128 11.78 -16.87 -22.47
CA THR A 128 10.33 -16.77 -22.62
C THR A 128 9.62 -18.00 -23.21
N SER A 129 10.31 -19.12 -23.40
CA SER A 129 9.73 -20.33 -24.02
C SER A 129 8.57 -20.90 -23.20
N VAL A 130 8.67 -20.92 -21.88
CA VAL A 130 7.64 -21.44 -20.99
C VAL A 130 6.41 -20.55 -21.00
N ILE A 131 6.56 -19.25 -20.83
CA ILE A 131 5.44 -18.30 -20.82
C ILE A 131 4.72 -18.26 -22.19
N LYS A 132 5.47 -18.35 -23.31
CA LYS A 132 4.91 -18.47 -24.66
C LYS A 132 4.10 -19.77 -24.84
N LYS A 133 4.59 -20.89 -24.32
CA LYS A 133 3.86 -22.16 -24.37
C LYS A 133 2.54 -22.10 -23.62
N LEU A 134 2.52 -21.44 -22.46
CA LEU A 134 1.35 -21.34 -21.58
C LEU A 134 0.30 -20.35 -22.11
N TYR A 135 0.73 -19.19 -22.55
CA TYR A 135 -0.19 -18.06 -22.82
C TYR A 135 -0.20 -17.59 -24.27
N LYS A 136 0.72 -18.07 -25.11
CA LYS A 136 0.89 -17.76 -26.54
C LYS A 136 1.27 -16.30 -26.82
N THR A 137 0.55 -15.30 -26.30
CA THR A 137 0.84 -13.88 -26.48
C THR A 137 0.83 -13.12 -25.15
N PRO A 138 1.53 -11.97 -25.08
CA PRO A 138 1.49 -11.11 -23.91
C PRO A 138 0.08 -10.66 -23.54
N GLU A 139 -0.77 -10.37 -24.52
CA GLU A 139 -2.14 -9.91 -24.30
C GLU A 139 -3.00 -10.99 -23.60
N GLU A 140 -2.84 -12.27 -24.00
CA GLU A 140 -3.54 -13.37 -23.34
C GLU A 140 -3.03 -13.56 -21.90
N PHE A 141 -1.74 -13.39 -21.67
CA PHE A 141 -1.17 -13.43 -20.33
C PHE A 141 -1.69 -12.28 -19.47
N MET A 142 -1.75 -11.05 -20.00
CA MET A 142 -2.24 -9.89 -19.26
C MET A 142 -3.70 -10.01 -18.84
N LYS A 143 -4.54 -10.74 -19.59
CA LYS A 143 -5.91 -11.03 -19.18
C LYS A 143 -5.98 -11.82 -17.86
N THR A 144 -4.97 -12.62 -17.55
CA THR A 144 -4.90 -13.37 -16.30
C THR A 144 -4.64 -12.48 -15.08
N TRP A 145 -4.10 -11.27 -15.28
CA TRP A 145 -3.82 -10.34 -14.19
C TRP A 145 -5.07 -9.71 -13.59
N SER A 146 -6.15 -9.61 -14.38
CA SER A 146 -7.44 -9.08 -13.93
C SER A 146 -8.10 -9.94 -12.85
N ALA A 147 -7.62 -11.18 -12.70
CA ALA A 147 -8.06 -12.09 -11.64
C ALA A 147 -7.24 -11.94 -10.34
N VAL A 148 -6.17 -11.17 -10.33
CA VAL A 148 -5.55 -10.75 -9.08
C VAL A 148 -6.43 -9.63 -8.54
N GLU A 149 -7.33 -9.98 -7.62
CA GLU A 149 -8.13 -9.02 -6.87
C GLU A 149 -7.23 -7.84 -6.50
N LYS A 150 -7.63 -6.63 -6.91
CA LYS A 150 -7.13 -5.41 -6.26
C LYS A 150 -7.19 -5.72 -4.76
N PRO A 151 -6.12 -5.52 -3.98
CA PRO A 151 -6.19 -5.80 -2.55
C PRO A 151 -7.49 -5.15 -2.06
N LYS A 152 -8.40 -5.97 -1.51
CA LYS A 152 -9.69 -5.47 -1.03
C LYS A 152 -9.33 -4.40 -0.01
N ILE A 153 -9.50 -3.15 -0.39
CA ILE A 153 -9.24 -2.05 0.53
C ILE A 153 -10.23 -2.26 1.66
N ILE A 154 -9.69 -2.54 2.83
CA ILE A 154 -10.49 -2.73 4.03
C ILE A 154 -10.98 -1.34 4.42
N GLU A 155 -12.29 -1.20 4.58
CA GLU A 155 -12.94 0.04 5.00
C GLU A 155 -13.93 -0.25 6.12
N GLY A 156 -14.15 0.75 6.97
CA GLY A 156 -15.05 0.66 8.09
C GLY A 156 -14.50 -0.19 9.24
N TRP A 157 -15.40 -0.70 10.07
CA TRP A 157 -15.06 -1.47 11.26
C TRP A 157 -14.47 -2.84 10.92
N GLN A 158 -13.34 -3.16 11.51
CA GLN A 158 -12.67 -4.47 11.41
C GLN A 158 -12.27 -4.96 12.78
N GLN A 159 -12.50 -6.25 13.01
CA GLN A 159 -12.03 -6.91 14.24
C GLN A 159 -10.65 -7.52 14.00
N GLU A 160 -9.65 -7.07 14.74
CA GLU A 160 -8.26 -7.47 14.59
C GLU A 160 -7.58 -7.56 15.96
N ASN A 161 -6.71 -8.54 16.15
CA ASN A 161 -5.89 -8.66 17.36
C ASN A 161 -6.69 -8.59 18.68
N GLY A 162 -7.94 -9.08 18.66
CA GLY A 162 -8.81 -9.08 19.84
C GLY A 162 -9.52 -7.76 20.13
N GLY A 163 -9.44 -6.76 19.26
CA GLY A 163 -10.13 -5.47 19.38
C GLY A 163 -10.72 -5.00 18.06
N TRP A 164 -11.15 -3.76 18.01
CA TRP A 164 -11.76 -3.15 16.84
C TRP A 164 -10.90 -2.01 16.29
N ARG A 165 -10.78 -1.90 14.96
CA ARG A 165 -10.23 -0.77 14.22
C ARG A 165 -11.26 -0.19 13.27
N PHE A 166 -11.11 1.08 12.96
CA PHE A 166 -11.89 1.72 11.91
C PHE A 166 -11.00 2.19 10.79
N TYR A 167 -11.15 1.54 9.64
CA TYR A 167 -10.46 1.91 8.41
C TYR A 167 -11.20 3.02 7.69
N LEU A 168 -10.48 4.05 7.25
CA LEU A 168 -11.06 5.21 6.57
C LEU A 168 -11.75 4.78 5.27
N LYS A 169 -12.91 5.37 4.99
CA LYS A 169 -13.70 5.09 3.78
C LYS A 169 -13.28 6.03 2.64
N ASP A 170 -11.98 6.20 2.44
CA ASP A 170 -11.37 7.09 1.46
C ASP A 170 -10.48 6.37 0.43
N GLY A 171 -10.50 5.05 0.44
CA GLY A 171 -9.68 4.22 -0.43
C GLY A 171 -8.19 4.18 -0.06
N SER A 172 -7.78 4.78 1.07
CA SER A 172 -6.37 4.84 1.47
C SER A 172 -5.87 3.56 2.14
N GLY A 173 -6.78 2.71 2.66
CA GLY A 173 -6.43 1.57 3.52
C GLY A 173 -5.84 1.97 4.87
N LYS A 174 -5.89 3.26 5.25
CA LYS A 174 -5.48 3.76 6.56
C LYS A 174 -6.59 3.58 7.59
N TYR A 175 -6.22 3.50 8.84
CA TYR A 175 -7.17 3.45 9.96
C TYR A 175 -6.98 4.65 10.89
N VAL A 176 -8.02 4.92 11.70
CA VAL A 176 -7.97 5.96 12.73
C VAL A 176 -7.01 5.53 13.83
N SER A 177 -6.14 6.43 14.29
CA SER A 177 -5.24 6.18 15.40
C SER A 177 -4.95 7.46 16.18
N ASN A 178 -4.89 7.34 17.50
CA ASN A 178 -4.65 8.43 18.45
C ASN A 178 -5.58 9.64 18.21
N ASP A 179 -6.85 9.36 17.86
CA ASP A 179 -7.83 10.39 17.56
C ASP A 179 -9.26 9.92 17.81
N TRP A 180 -10.17 10.90 17.88
CA TRP A 180 -11.61 10.69 17.89
C TRP A 180 -12.13 10.46 16.46
N TYR A 181 -13.07 9.53 16.35
CA TYR A 181 -13.78 9.32 15.09
C TYR A 181 -15.29 9.24 15.33
N LYS A 182 -16.04 9.92 14.47
CA LYS A 182 -17.50 9.89 14.49
C LYS A 182 -18.00 8.95 13.41
N ASP A 183 -18.65 7.84 13.85
CA ASP A 183 -19.39 6.98 12.93
C ASP A 183 -20.89 7.11 13.19
N GLY A 184 -21.63 7.58 12.20
CA GLY A 184 -23.03 7.92 12.35
C GLY A 184 -23.26 9.02 13.40
N LYS A 185 -23.96 8.68 14.48
CA LYS A 185 -24.26 9.60 15.61
C LYS A 185 -23.30 9.42 16.80
N LEU A 186 -22.46 8.38 16.81
CA LEU A 186 -21.62 7.99 17.92
C LEU A 186 -20.17 8.41 17.72
N TRP A 187 -19.49 8.71 18.83
CA TRP A 187 -18.06 9.03 18.84
C TRP A 187 -17.29 7.88 19.50
N TYR A 188 -16.15 7.57 18.94
CA TYR A 188 -15.23 6.53 19.40
C TYR A 188 -13.83 7.11 19.52
N TRP A 189 -13.04 6.61 20.47
CA TRP A 189 -11.64 6.93 20.58
C TRP A 189 -10.78 5.73 20.15
N PHE A 190 -9.75 6.00 19.38
CA PHE A 190 -8.76 5.01 18.98
C PHE A 190 -7.41 5.36 19.57
N ASP A 191 -6.73 4.38 20.17
CA ASP A 191 -5.40 4.55 20.75
C ASP A 191 -4.29 4.74 19.69
N GLY A 192 -3.03 4.87 20.14
CA GLY A 192 -1.89 5.03 19.23
C GLY A 192 -1.62 3.83 18.34
N ALA A 193 -2.10 2.63 18.70
CA ALA A 193 -2.06 1.42 17.88
C ALA A 193 -3.27 1.32 16.93
N GLY A 194 -4.21 2.26 16.99
CA GLY A 194 -5.44 2.29 16.20
C GLY A 194 -6.52 1.33 16.71
N MET A 195 -6.43 0.91 17.98
CA MET A 195 -7.45 0.06 18.60
C MET A 195 -8.51 0.91 19.27
N MET A 196 -9.78 0.56 19.06
CA MET A 196 -10.91 1.20 19.72
C MET A 196 -10.84 0.96 21.24
N VAL A 197 -10.91 2.04 22.00
CA VAL A 197 -10.92 2.02 23.46
C VAL A 197 -12.36 1.84 23.94
N HIS A 198 -12.57 0.98 24.95
CA HIS A 198 -13.89 0.70 25.52
C HIS A 198 -13.82 0.39 27.01
N ASP A 199 -14.97 0.43 27.71
CA ASP A 199 -15.13 0.13 29.14
C ASP A 199 -14.17 0.90 30.06
N VAL A 200 -13.88 2.18 29.74
CA VAL A 200 -12.85 2.92 30.46
C VAL A 200 -13.12 4.42 30.51
N TRP A 201 -12.66 5.03 31.61
CA TRP A 201 -12.49 6.48 31.67
C TRP A 201 -11.27 6.91 30.86
N TYR A 202 -11.46 7.85 29.98
CA TYR A 202 -10.40 8.39 29.13
C TYR A 202 -10.26 9.91 29.32
N GLN A 203 -9.05 10.38 29.63
CA GLN A 203 -8.78 11.80 29.76
C GLN A 203 -8.24 12.37 28.45
N TYR A 204 -8.93 13.34 27.89
CA TYR A 204 -8.51 14.03 26.67
C TYR A 204 -8.59 15.55 26.85
N LYS A 205 -7.46 16.24 26.61
CA LYS A 205 -7.33 17.70 26.74
C LYS A 205 -7.89 18.24 28.06
N GLY A 206 -7.60 17.56 29.17
CA GLY A 206 -7.99 17.95 30.52
C GLY A 206 -9.43 17.62 30.91
N SER A 207 -10.24 17.04 30.03
CA SER A 207 -11.60 16.58 30.34
C SER A 207 -11.69 15.08 30.37
N TRP A 208 -12.62 14.55 31.21
CA TRP A 208 -12.87 13.11 31.32
C TRP A 208 -14.07 12.70 30.46
N TYR A 209 -13.93 11.59 29.77
CA TYR A 209 -14.95 10.92 28.96
C TYR A 209 -15.06 9.47 29.39
N TYR A 210 -16.19 8.84 29.18
CA TYR A 210 -16.33 7.40 29.36
C TYR A 210 -16.70 6.74 28.04
N LEU A 211 -15.91 5.75 27.64
CA LEU A 211 -16.18 4.88 26.49
C LEU A 211 -16.91 3.65 27.02
N GLY A 212 -18.12 3.38 26.53
CA GLY A 212 -18.92 2.24 26.95
C GLY A 212 -18.36 0.89 26.48
N SER A 213 -19.08 -0.19 26.77
CA SER A 213 -18.67 -1.54 26.38
C SER A 213 -18.64 -1.77 24.87
N ASP A 214 -19.39 -0.98 24.11
CA ASP A 214 -19.38 -0.94 22.66
C ASP A 214 -18.35 0.06 22.09
N GLY A 215 -17.57 0.73 22.95
CA GLY A 215 -16.60 1.76 22.62
C GLY A 215 -17.21 3.13 22.35
N ALA A 216 -18.53 3.27 22.33
CA ALA A 216 -19.17 4.56 22.11
C ALA A 216 -18.99 5.48 23.30
N MET A 217 -18.70 6.75 23.04
CA MET A 217 -18.64 7.80 24.05
C MET A 217 -20.02 8.02 24.66
N LEU A 218 -20.14 7.79 25.96
CA LEU A 218 -21.40 7.93 26.68
C LEU A 218 -21.73 9.42 26.94
N LYS A 219 -23.03 9.67 27.13
CA LYS A 219 -23.61 11.00 27.42
C LYS A 219 -24.76 10.86 28.40
N GLY A 220 -25.12 11.97 29.02
CA GLY A 220 -26.23 12.03 29.99
C GLY A 220 -25.88 11.43 31.33
N LEU A 221 -26.91 11.04 32.11
CA LEU A 221 -26.74 10.41 33.40
C LEU A 221 -26.38 8.94 33.24
N GLN A 222 -25.25 8.54 33.81
CA GLN A 222 -24.71 7.20 33.69
C GLN A 222 -24.37 6.61 35.05
N THR A 223 -24.59 5.31 35.23
CA THR A 223 -24.12 4.58 36.42
C THR A 223 -22.88 3.78 36.02
N ILE A 224 -21.73 4.13 36.55
CA ILE A 224 -20.45 3.50 36.25
C ILE A 224 -19.84 3.03 37.58
N ASN A 225 -19.59 1.72 37.70
CA ASN A 225 -19.07 1.09 38.92
C ASN A 225 -19.85 1.48 40.18
N GLY A 226 -21.19 1.50 40.08
CA GLY A 226 -22.10 1.81 41.20
C GLY A 226 -22.17 3.28 41.58
N LYS A 227 -21.56 4.18 40.87
CA LYS A 227 -21.60 5.63 41.07
C LYS A 227 -22.29 6.33 39.91
N TRP A 228 -23.02 7.42 40.24
CA TRP A 228 -23.68 8.24 39.24
C TRP A 228 -22.75 9.34 38.72
N TYR A 229 -22.69 9.46 37.38
CA TYR A 229 -21.95 10.52 36.67
C TYR A 229 -22.85 11.17 35.65
N TYR A 230 -22.66 12.46 35.44
CA TYR A 230 -23.31 13.17 34.36
C TYR A 230 -22.26 13.53 33.29
N LEU A 231 -22.51 13.05 32.06
CA LEU A 231 -21.68 13.34 30.92
C LEU A 231 -22.44 14.32 30.01
N ASN A 232 -21.86 15.48 29.76
CA ASN A 232 -22.48 16.55 28.97
C ASN A 232 -22.81 16.09 27.54
N GLN A 233 -23.50 16.93 26.77
CA GLN A 233 -23.83 16.60 25.37
C GLN A 233 -22.61 16.39 24.47
N ASP A 234 -21.47 16.97 24.83
CA ASP A 234 -20.18 16.75 24.18
C ASP A 234 -19.37 15.58 24.79
N GLY A 235 -19.96 14.83 25.72
CA GLY A 235 -19.37 13.67 26.37
C GLY A 235 -18.46 13.96 27.55
N ARG A 236 -18.20 15.23 27.88
CA ARG A 236 -17.35 15.59 29.04
C ARG A 236 -18.05 15.28 30.35
N MET A 237 -17.35 14.68 31.29
CA MET A 237 -17.84 14.51 32.65
C MET A 237 -18.07 15.89 33.32
N ALA A 238 -19.26 16.11 33.83
CA ALA A 238 -19.55 17.32 34.58
C ALA A 238 -18.77 17.32 35.93
N THR A 239 -18.11 18.42 36.22
CA THR A 239 -17.39 18.66 37.48
C THR A 239 -18.08 19.72 38.33
N GLU A 240 -19.10 20.38 37.77
CA GLU A 240 -19.93 21.37 38.45
C GLU A 240 -21.37 20.87 38.57
N PRO A 241 -22.19 21.42 39.47
CA PRO A 241 -23.60 21.06 39.65
C PRO A 241 -24.37 21.22 38.32
N VAL A 242 -25.14 20.19 37.95
CA VAL A 242 -26.03 20.20 36.80
C VAL A 242 -27.46 20.50 37.26
N VAL A 243 -28.02 21.59 36.79
CA VAL A 243 -29.41 21.96 37.07
C VAL A 243 -30.32 21.37 35.98
N LEU A 244 -31.31 20.59 36.42
CA LEU A 244 -32.32 20.03 35.54
C LEU A 244 -33.62 20.80 35.76
N THR A 245 -34.22 21.27 34.71
CA THR A 245 -35.51 21.98 34.72
C THR A 245 -36.59 21.06 34.21
N PRO A 246 -37.66 20.74 35.02
CA PRO A 246 -38.76 19.94 34.55
C PRO A 246 -39.55 20.70 33.44
N ASP A 247 -40.13 19.94 32.53
CA ASP A 247 -41.09 20.45 31.57
C ASP A 247 -42.47 20.72 32.21
N GLN A 248 -43.48 21.03 31.37
CA GLN A 248 -44.84 21.35 31.82
C GLN A 248 -45.54 20.16 32.52
N ASP A 249 -45.10 18.93 32.23
CA ASP A 249 -45.64 17.71 32.85
C ASP A 249 -44.77 17.24 34.03
N GLY A 250 -43.78 18.03 34.45
CA GLY A 250 -42.88 17.72 35.53
C GLY A 250 -41.77 16.71 35.18
N ALA A 251 -41.66 16.33 33.94
CA ALA A 251 -40.61 15.41 33.48
C ALA A 251 -39.25 16.12 33.37
N LEU A 252 -38.21 15.45 33.87
CA LEU A 252 -36.83 15.91 33.72
C LEU A 252 -36.22 15.31 32.47
N HIS A 253 -36.06 16.15 31.46
CA HIS A 253 -35.37 15.75 30.24
C HIS A 253 -33.87 15.95 30.41
N TYR A 254 -33.11 14.86 30.40
CA TYR A 254 -31.65 14.95 30.41
C TYR A 254 -31.16 15.31 29.02
N PRO A 255 -30.31 16.36 28.87
CA PRO A 255 -29.65 16.64 27.60
C PRO A 255 -28.85 15.42 27.15
N GLY A 256 -29.22 14.85 26.01
CA GLY A 256 -28.54 13.68 25.43
C GLY A 256 -29.24 12.32 25.58
N LEU A 257 -30.35 12.22 26.33
CA LEU A 257 -31.26 11.09 26.18
C LEU A 257 -32.08 11.30 24.91
N VAL A 258 -31.76 10.60 23.86
CA VAL A 258 -32.66 10.38 22.71
C VAL A 258 -33.44 9.12 23.04
N LEU A 259 -34.74 9.27 23.39
CA LEU A 259 -35.68 8.17 23.44
C LEU A 259 -35.90 7.59 22.05
#